data_9620d5492d196aadd6a29a564b199544
#
_entry.id   9620d5492d196aadd6a29a564b199544
#
_cell.length_a   1.000
_cell.length_b   1.000
_cell.length_c   1.000
_cell.angle_alpha   90.00
_cell.angle_beta   90.00
_cell.angle_gamma   90.00
#
_symmetry.space_group_name_H-M   'P 1'
#
loop_
_entity.id
_entity.type
_entity.pdbx_description
1 polymer ?
#
loop_
_entity_poly.entity_id
_entity_poly.type
_entity_poly.pdbx_seq_one_letter_code
_entity_poly.pdbx_strand_id
1 'polypeptide(L)'
;MRIAVIFLLMSCVSVFTAPAQEVYNGCNNALEICPNASYSLNNLGATTFACVNCEDDFNFCFSPENTIWCSFTTNATGGAVQIDFTNLVFETNPGQDNELQATIIEAGVPCDASSYIQIGNCMSNEAGNFSLNAPALNPNSTYYLVIDGDNNGAGITSAAECTFDLVLTGAGIDRPASVASITASTLNACLNEAVSFVCNLTDCPDTSNFLWYVNGVLAATTTDAFFQTSELVDGDIVSVETDCYTVCPVTVQATSQVIGVYTIAVDAGSDVTVAPGTTFFLNGTTTAPVFYWGPTNLVSIPNILNPSVTPTEETTYSFTVEENGCILTDYVTAFMISSIEIPNTFSPNGDNINDTWVIKGIELYPNNLVSIFTRWGQKIYQTSSYSSDKRWNGTSNSGDTMEGVYYYVIDLNDGSDVILKGTLTVLR
;
A
#
# COMPACT_ATOMS: atom_id res chain seq x y z
N MET A 1 -4.74 0.43 -30.03
CA MET A 1 -3.59 -0.37 -30.52
C MET A 1 -2.91 -0.90 -29.26
N ARG A 2 -3.29 -2.12 -28.86
CA ARG A 2 -2.79 -2.76 -27.62
C ARG A 2 -1.42 -3.35 -27.92
N ILE A 3 -0.38 -2.85 -27.25
CA ILE A 3 0.96 -3.42 -27.29
C ILE A 3 0.98 -4.52 -26.22
N ALA A 4 1.01 -5.77 -26.67
CA ALA A 4 1.27 -6.91 -25.81
C ALA A 4 2.76 -6.91 -25.44
N VAL A 5 3.06 -6.62 -24.19
CA VAL A 5 4.40 -6.78 -23.63
C VAL A 5 4.56 -8.26 -23.27
N ILE A 6 5.32 -8.98 -24.10
CA ILE A 6 5.75 -10.34 -23.81
C ILE A 6 6.90 -10.23 -22.80
N PHE A 7 6.65 -10.57 -21.55
CA PHE A 7 7.71 -10.81 -20.56
C PHE A 7 8.43 -12.10 -20.92
N LEU A 8 9.64 -11.96 -21.46
CA LEU A 8 10.61 -13.04 -21.55
C LEU A 8 11.10 -13.32 -20.12
N LEU A 9 10.70 -14.44 -19.55
CA LEU A 9 11.31 -14.99 -18.34
C LEU A 9 12.78 -15.35 -18.67
N MET A 10 13.67 -14.42 -18.41
CA MET A 10 15.09 -14.67 -18.39
C MET A 10 15.40 -15.25 -17.01
N SER A 11 15.53 -16.58 -16.91
CA SER A 11 16.11 -17.23 -15.73
C SER A 11 17.53 -16.70 -15.58
N CYS A 12 17.71 -15.74 -14.68
CA CYS A 12 19.02 -15.28 -14.27
C CYS A 12 19.65 -16.40 -13.44
N VAL A 13 20.46 -17.22 -14.05
CA VAL A 13 21.43 -18.04 -13.34
C VAL A 13 22.41 -17.04 -12.73
N SER A 14 22.26 -16.75 -11.44
CA SER A 14 23.21 -15.94 -10.71
C SER A 14 24.49 -16.74 -10.53
N VAL A 15 25.48 -16.46 -11.37
CA VAL A 15 26.85 -16.91 -11.17
C VAL A 15 27.44 -16.04 -10.06
N PHE A 16 27.53 -16.60 -8.87
CA PHE A 16 28.27 -15.97 -7.78
C PHE A 16 29.76 -16.15 -8.04
N THR A 17 30.48 -15.11 -8.45
CA THR A 17 31.92 -15.09 -8.41
C THR A 17 32.36 -14.78 -6.99
N ALA A 18 32.95 -15.78 -6.30
CA ALA A 18 33.50 -15.55 -4.98
C ALA A 18 34.67 -14.54 -5.03
N PRO A 19 34.77 -13.61 -4.08
CA PRO A 19 35.96 -12.77 -3.94
C PRO A 19 37.15 -13.60 -3.44
N ALA A 20 38.36 -13.05 -3.66
CA ALA A 20 39.63 -13.72 -3.31
C ALA A 20 39.63 -14.35 -1.90
N GLN A 21 40.01 -15.53 -1.89
CA GLN A 21 40.47 -16.61 -1.05
C GLN A 21 40.61 -16.47 0.49
N GLU A 22 40.91 -15.33 1.07
CA GLU A 22 41.13 -15.20 2.52
C GLU A 22 39.90 -15.46 3.41
N VAL A 23 38.73 -15.67 2.80
CA VAL A 23 37.44 -15.73 3.48
C VAL A 23 37.04 -17.12 3.92
N TYR A 24 37.50 -18.19 3.25
CA TYR A 24 37.01 -19.56 3.47
C TYR A 24 38.08 -20.56 3.97
N ASN A 25 39.18 -20.10 4.52
CA ASN A 25 40.31 -20.94 4.95
C ASN A 25 40.07 -21.76 6.22
N GLY A 26 38.88 -21.74 6.78
CA GLY A 26 38.59 -22.52 7.99
C GLY A 26 37.09 -22.66 8.23
N CYS A 27 36.71 -23.64 9.02
CA CYS A 27 35.33 -23.98 9.35
C CYS A 27 34.49 -22.82 9.91
N ASN A 28 35.11 -21.86 10.62
CA ASN A 28 34.43 -20.67 11.14
C ASN A 28 33.93 -19.71 10.04
N ASN A 29 34.56 -19.76 8.87
CA ASN A 29 34.27 -18.92 7.73
C ASN A 29 33.85 -19.74 6.51
N ALA A 30 33.39 -20.98 6.73
CA ALA A 30 32.95 -21.87 5.65
C ALA A 30 31.90 -21.20 4.79
N LEU A 31 32.08 -21.30 3.46
CA LEU A 31 31.08 -20.81 2.51
C LEU A 31 29.85 -21.70 2.55
N GLU A 32 28.71 -21.16 2.86
CA GLU A 32 27.45 -21.90 2.77
C GLU A 32 27.04 -22.11 1.32
N ILE A 33 26.93 -23.37 0.89
CA ILE A 33 26.54 -23.76 -0.46
C ILE A 33 25.09 -24.22 -0.50
N CYS A 34 24.36 -23.71 -1.48
CA CYS A 34 22.93 -23.93 -1.65
C CYS A 34 22.65 -25.10 -2.59
N PRO A 35 21.54 -25.83 -2.38
CA PRO A 35 21.09 -26.88 -3.27
C PRO A 35 20.93 -26.41 -4.73
N ASN A 36 21.44 -27.23 -5.66
CA ASN A 36 21.30 -27.01 -7.10
C ASN A 36 21.87 -25.67 -7.63
N ALA A 37 22.62 -24.93 -6.80
CA ALA A 37 23.37 -23.76 -7.22
C ALA A 37 24.77 -24.17 -7.73
N SER A 38 25.27 -23.46 -8.73
CA SER A 38 26.63 -23.64 -9.24
C SER A 38 27.54 -22.59 -8.65
N TYR A 39 28.66 -23.01 -8.11
CA TYR A 39 29.70 -22.14 -7.53
C TYR A 39 31.00 -22.29 -8.30
N SER A 40 31.58 -21.18 -8.75
CA SER A 40 32.95 -21.19 -9.29
C SER A 40 33.89 -20.78 -8.16
N LEU A 41 34.65 -21.74 -7.67
CA LEU A 41 35.56 -21.61 -6.52
C LEU A 41 37.02 -21.84 -6.93
N ASN A 42 37.91 -21.57 -5.99
CA ASN A 42 39.34 -21.88 -6.14
C ASN A 42 39.99 -22.00 -4.76
N ASN A 43 41.13 -22.69 -4.68
CA ASN A 43 41.99 -22.73 -3.52
C ASN A 43 43.30 -21.96 -3.68
N LEU A 44 43.36 -21.03 -4.61
CA LEU A 44 44.53 -20.18 -4.92
C LEU A 44 44.99 -19.37 -3.71
N GLY A 45 46.21 -19.57 -3.23
CA GLY A 45 46.76 -18.88 -2.08
C GLY A 45 46.13 -19.24 -0.74
N ALA A 46 45.29 -20.30 -0.70
CA ALA A 46 44.78 -20.84 0.55
C ALA A 46 45.92 -21.38 1.41
N THR A 47 45.72 -21.40 2.71
CA THR A 47 46.68 -21.95 3.67
C THR A 47 45.94 -22.83 4.65
N THR A 48 46.63 -23.82 5.18
CA THR A 48 46.12 -24.61 6.30
C THR A 48 45.80 -23.69 7.47
N PHE A 49 44.64 -23.85 8.05
CA PHE A 49 44.19 -23.01 9.17
C PHE A 49 44.81 -23.46 10.49
N ALA A 50 45.85 -22.81 10.91
CA ALA A 50 46.57 -23.14 12.16
C ALA A 50 45.87 -22.57 13.38
N CYS A 51 45.09 -23.39 14.10
CA CYS A 51 44.56 -23.06 15.43
C CYS A 51 44.60 -24.29 16.33
N VAL A 52 44.44 -24.11 17.64
CA VAL A 52 44.37 -25.23 18.59
C VAL A 52 43.08 -26.02 18.30
N ASN A 53 43.21 -27.33 18.10
CA ASN A 53 42.14 -28.27 17.69
C ASN A 53 41.53 -27.94 16.31
N CYS A 54 42.34 -27.46 15.37
CA CYS A 54 41.93 -27.23 13.99
C CYS A 54 42.17 -28.44 13.10
N GLU A 55 42.04 -28.22 11.80
CA GLU A 55 42.18 -29.23 10.77
C GLU A 55 43.53 -30.02 10.81
N ASP A 56 44.61 -29.38 11.25
CA ASP A 56 45.91 -30.01 11.40
C ASP A 56 45.89 -31.21 12.37
N ASP A 57 44.99 -31.20 13.35
CA ASP A 57 44.87 -32.29 14.35
C ASP A 57 43.95 -33.43 13.87
N PHE A 58 43.23 -33.27 12.75
CA PHE A 58 42.35 -34.25 12.18
C PHE A 58 43.02 -34.98 11.00
N ASN A 59 43.04 -36.28 11.06
CA ASN A 59 43.59 -37.10 9.99
C ASN A 59 42.50 -37.36 8.94
N PHE A 60 42.33 -36.43 7.98
CA PHE A 60 41.55 -36.66 6.78
C PHE A 60 42.16 -37.88 5.99
N CYS A 61 41.50 -38.31 4.90
CA CYS A 61 42.10 -39.22 3.97
C CYS A 61 43.34 -38.63 3.22
N PHE A 62 43.60 -37.34 3.47
CA PHE A 62 44.71 -36.56 2.95
C PHE A 62 45.23 -35.61 4.06
N SER A 63 46.41 -35.08 3.85
CA SER A 63 46.99 -34.04 4.70
C SER A 63 46.55 -32.68 4.21
N PRO A 64 45.96 -31.80 5.05
CA PRO A 64 45.53 -30.47 4.64
C PRO A 64 46.73 -29.55 4.40
N GLU A 65 46.77 -28.83 3.26
CA GLU A 65 47.86 -27.95 2.83
C GLU A 65 47.37 -26.54 2.50
N ASN A 66 46.42 -26.41 1.55
CA ASN A 66 45.83 -25.16 1.11
C ASN A 66 44.28 -25.28 1.04
N THR A 67 43.71 -25.44 2.20
CA THR A 67 42.35 -25.88 2.42
C THR A 67 41.35 -24.76 2.29
N ILE A 68 40.21 -25.00 1.65
CA ILE A 68 39.01 -24.18 1.72
C ILE A 68 37.83 -24.97 2.25
N TRP A 69 36.93 -24.27 2.91
CA TRP A 69 35.81 -24.85 3.60
C TRP A 69 34.48 -24.35 3.03
N CYS A 70 33.58 -25.29 2.73
CA CYS A 70 32.18 -25.01 2.48
C CYS A 70 31.31 -25.68 3.55
N SER A 71 30.08 -25.22 3.72
CA SER A 71 29.09 -25.85 4.59
C SER A 71 27.76 -25.99 3.85
N PHE A 72 26.95 -26.95 4.26
CA PHE A 72 25.56 -27.08 3.81
C PHE A 72 24.72 -27.75 4.90
N THR A 73 23.41 -27.46 4.87
CA THR A 73 22.47 -28.03 5.82
C THR A 73 21.47 -28.93 5.11
N THR A 74 21.24 -30.12 5.64
CA THR A 74 20.29 -31.09 5.12
C THR A 74 18.85 -30.65 5.40
N ASN A 75 17.92 -31.16 4.59
CA ASN A 75 16.49 -30.96 4.76
C ASN A 75 15.91 -31.74 5.97
N ALA A 76 14.62 -31.61 6.23
CA ALA A 76 13.93 -32.26 7.36
C ALA A 76 13.88 -33.77 7.32
N THR A 77 14.20 -34.39 6.19
CA THR A 77 14.22 -35.84 6.01
C THR A 77 15.63 -36.43 6.00
N GLY A 78 16.64 -35.59 5.74
CA GLY A 78 17.98 -36.08 5.45
C GLY A 78 18.05 -36.94 4.19
N GLY A 79 19.14 -37.68 4.01
CA GLY A 79 19.28 -38.60 2.87
C GLY A 79 20.59 -38.46 2.13
N ALA A 80 20.61 -38.96 0.89
CA ALA A 80 21.80 -38.95 0.06
C ALA A 80 22.10 -37.53 -0.48
N VAL A 81 23.40 -37.22 -0.55
CA VAL A 81 23.93 -35.99 -1.13
C VAL A 81 25.08 -36.33 -2.06
N GLN A 82 25.15 -35.60 -3.17
CA GLN A 82 26.24 -35.63 -4.13
C GLN A 82 26.79 -34.24 -4.35
N ILE A 83 28.10 -34.10 -4.38
CA ILE A 83 28.82 -32.88 -4.70
C ILE A 83 29.68 -33.12 -5.91
N ASP A 84 29.39 -32.47 -7.02
CA ASP A 84 30.12 -32.61 -8.27
C ASP A 84 31.13 -31.47 -8.42
N PHE A 85 32.37 -31.85 -8.70
CA PHE A 85 33.47 -30.96 -9.06
C PHE A 85 33.71 -31.06 -10.55
N THR A 86 33.63 -29.94 -11.25
CA THR A 86 33.77 -29.87 -12.70
C THR A 86 34.61 -28.67 -13.12
N ASN A 87 35.07 -28.68 -14.37
CA ASN A 87 35.87 -27.60 -14.93
C ASN A 87 37.15 -27.27 -14.13
N LEU A 88 37.83 -28.33 -13.64
CA LEU A 88 39.08 -28.17 -12.91
C LEU A 88 40.17 -27.58 -13.82
N VAL A 89 40.78 -26.49 -13.38
CA VAL A 89 41.88 -25.81 -14.05
C VAL A 89 42.99 -25.58 -13.03
N PHE A 90 44.09 -26.32 -13.14
CA PHE A 90 45.23 -26.22 -12.24
C PHE A 90 46.24 -25.18 -12.69
N GLU A 91 46.86 -24.50 -11.72
CA GLU A 91 48.03 -23.67 -11.96
C GLU A 91 49.23 -24.58 -12.38
N THR A 92 50.10 -24.07 -13.23
CA THR A 92 51.18 -24.85 -13.82
C THR A 92 52.57 -24.34 -13.41
N ASN A 93 52.76 -24.08 -12.11
CA ASN A 93 54.02 -23.62 -11.59
C ASN A 93 55.03 -24.77 -11.41
N PRO A 94 56.30 -24.58 -11.62
CA PRO A 94 57.32 -25.63 -11.42
C PRO A 94 57.30 -26.17 -9.97
N GLY A 95 57.15 -27.47 -9.81
CA GLY A 95 57.10 -28.13 -8.52
C GLY A 95 55.77 -28.08 -7.79
N GLN A 96 54.73 -27.49 -8.43
CA GLN A 96 53.36 -27.51 -7.94
C GLN A 96 52.64 -28.78 -8.38
N ASP A 97 51.80 -29.34 -7.51
CA ASP A 97 50.95 -30.49 -7.83
C ASP A 97 49.77 -30.08 -8.73
N ASN A 98 49.10 -31.04 -9.33
CA ASN A 98 47.94 -30.84 -10.22
C ASN A 98 46.77 -31.80 -9.87
N GLU A 99 46.63 -32.10 -8.62
CA GLU A 99 45.58 -33.00 -8.09
C GLU A 99 44.83 -32.32 -6.96
N LEU A 100 43.48 -32.39 -6.98
CA LEU A 100 42.61 -31.88 -5.95
C LEU A 100 42.12 -33.05 -5.09
N GLN A 101 41.82 -32.72 -3.82
CA GLN A 101 41.28 -33.65 -2.87
C GLN A 101 40.16 -33.06 -2.07
N ALA A 102 39.15 -33.84 -1.66
CA ALA A 102 38.03 -33.36 -0.93
C ALA A 102 37.31 -34.44 -0.11
N THR A 103 36.68 -34.01 0.98
CA THR A 103 35.86 -34.89 1.82
C THR A 103 34.72 -34.15 2.47
N ILE A 104 33.68 -34.89 2.86
CA ILE A 104 32.55 -34.36 3.67
C ILE A 104 32.77 -34.80 5.12
N ILE A 105 32.61 -33.91 6.07
CA ILE A 105 32.66 -34.19 7.50
C ILE A 105 31.39 -33.72 8.23
N GLU A 106 31.06 -34.47 9.28
CA GLU A 106 30.16 -34.05 10.33
C GLU A 106 30.98 -33.53 11.51
N ALA A 107 30.62 -32.35 12.08
CA ALA A 107 31.27 -31.82 13.23
C ALA A 107 30.31 -31.83 14.43
N GLY A 108 30.60 -32.59 15.47
CA GLY A 108 29.80 -32.61 16.70
C GLY A 108 29.84 -31.27 17.45
N VAL A 109 30.97 -30.59 17.37
CA VAL A 109 31.17 -29.21 17.79
C VAL A 109 31.78 -28.46 16.59
N PRO A 110 31.17 -27.39 16.10
CA PRO A 110 31.72 -26.64 14.98
C PRO A 110 33.18 -26.20 15.26
N CYS A 111 34.07 -26.44 14.31
CA CYS A 111 35.49 -26.06 14.35
C CYS A 111 36.28 -26.67 15.52
N ASP A 112 35.88 -27.86 15.96
CA ASP A 112 36.64 -28.71 16.87
C ASP A 112 37.00 -30.04 16.17
N ALA A 113 38.22 -30.17 15.69
CA ALA A 113 38.70 -31.32 14.92
C ALA A 113 38.54 -32.63 15.69
N SER A 114 38.56 -32.62 17.02
CA SER A 114 38.32 -33.80 17.85
C SER A 114 36.91 -34.39 17.71
N SER A 115 35.98 -33.60 17.20
CA SER A 115 34.58 -33.98 16.99
C SER A 115 34.25 -34.36 15.53
N TYR A 116 35.24 -34.28 14.62
CA TYR A 116 35.02 -34.53 13.20
C TYR A 116 34.83 -36.00 12.89
N ILE A 117 33.85 -36.28 12.06
CA ILE A 117 33.57 -37.59 11.53
C ILE A 117 33.50 -37.47 10.01
N GLN A 118 34.38 -38.18 9.30
CA GLN A 118 34.33 -38.24 7.84
C GLN A 118 33.10 -39.02 7.39
N ILE A 119 32.36 -38.44 6.43
CA ILE A 119 31.11 -38.99 5.92
C ILE A 119 31.24 -39.27 4.42
N GLY A 120 30.75 -40.43 4.00
CA GLY A 120 30.79 -40.84 2.59
C GLY A 120 32.19 -41.21 2.08
N ASN A 121 32.39 -41.00 0.78
CA ASN A 121 33.71 -41.23 0.17
C ASN A 121 34.62 -40.01 0.40
N CYS A 122 35.89 -40.28 0.45
CA CYS A 122 36.94 -39.27 0.41
C CYS A 122 37.67 -39.44 -0.93
N MET A 123 37.89 -38.31 -1.60
CA MET A 123 38.60 -38.28 -2.88
C MET A 123 39.96 -37.66 -2.66
N SER A 124 40.97 -38.30 -3.21
CA SER A 124 42.36 -37.84 -3.20
C SER A 124 42.97 -38.10 -4.56
N ASN A 125 43.96 -37.30 -4.94
CA ASN A 125 44.70 -37.42 -6.20
C ASN A 125 43.81 -37.29 -7.46
N GLU A 126 42.89 -36.31 -7.47
CA GLU A 126 41.94 -36.07 -8.56
C GLU A 126 42.43 -34.98 -9.51
N ALA A 127 43.00 -35.41 -10.65
CA ALA A 127 43.48 -34.49 -11.70
C ALA A 127 42.39 -34.06 -12.70
N GLY A 128 41.15 -34.49 -12.53
CA GLY A 128 39.99 -34.18 -13.38
C GLY A 128 38.70 -34.13 -12.61
N ASN A 129 37.58 -34.01 -13.33
CA ASN A 129 36.25 -33.93 -12.71
C ASN A 129 35.98 -35.19 -11.84
N PHE A 130 35.39 -34.95 -10.65
CA PHE A 130 35.05 -36.03 -9.71
C PHE A 130 33.79 -35.67 -8.92
N SER A 131 33.30 -36.64 -8.13
CA SER A 131 32.12 -36.46 -7.28
C SER A 131 32.34 -37.08 -5.90
N LEU A 132 31.92 -36.32 -4.87
CA LEU A 132 31.75 -36.84 -3.52
C LEU A 132 30.31 -37.35 -3.34
N ASN A 133 30.16 -38.48 -2.64
CA ASN A 133 28.87 -39.09 -2.38
C ASN A 133 28.72 -39.42 -0.90
N ALA A 134 27.70 -38.90 -0.24
CA ALA A 134 27.29 -39.28 1.10
C ALA A 134 25.93 -39.99 1.02
N PRO A 135 25.83 -41.30 1.30
CA PRO A 135 24.62 -42.07 0.99
C PRO A 135 23.46 -41.86 1.95
N ALA A 136 23.70 -41.36 3.17
CA ALA A 136 22.67 -41.14 4.17
C ALA A 136 23.15 -40.11 5.20
N LEU A 137 22.67 -38.88 5.07
CA LEU A 137 22.93 -37.80 6.02
C LEU A 137 21.75 -37.62 6.98
N ASN A 138 22.02 -37.19 8.20
CA ASN A 138 20.99 -36.93 9.21
C ASN A 138 20.11 -35.75 8.83
N PRO A 139 18.81 -35.71 9.24
CA PRO A 139 17.92 -34.59 9.03
C PRO A 139 18.40 -33.32 9.77
N ASN A 140 18.13 -32.13 9.17
CA ASN A 140 18.40 -30.83 9.78
C ASN A 140 19.80 -30.70 10.39
N SER A 141 20.80 -31.28 9.74
CA SER A 141 22.19 -31.33 10.22
C SER A 141 23.09 -30.56 9.28
N THR A 142 24.02 -29.81 9.86
CA THR A 142 25.05 -29.09 9.08
C THR A 142 26.28 -30.00 8.87
N TYR A 143 26.73 -30.05 7.63
CA TYR A 143 27.92 -30.74 7.20
C TYR A 143 28.90 -29.74 6.60
N TYR A 144 30.19 -30.12 6.68
CA TYR A 144 31.24 -29.33 6.06
C TYR A 144 31.86 -30.10 4.91
N LEU A 145 32.19 -29.39 3.86
CA LEU A 145 32.96 -29.87 2.73
C LEU A 145 34.36 -29.26 2.84
N VAL A 146 35.35 -30.09 2.97
CA VAL A 146 36.76 -29.72 3.02
C VAL A 146 37.38 -30.02 1.67
N ILE A 147 37.98 -29.00 1.05
CA ILE A 147 38.60 -29.08 -0.28
C ILE A 147 40.03 -28.60 -0.15
N ASP A 148 40.97 -29.38 -0.70
CA ASP A 148 42.37 -29.13 -0.55
C ASP A 148 43.15 -29.49 -1.82
N GLY A 149 44.31 -28.93 -2.04
CA GLY A 149 45.22 -29.29 -3.12
C GLY A 149 46.22 -30.33 -2.67
N ASP A 150 46.38 -31.39 -3.42
CA ASP A 150 47.34 -32.43 -3.09
C ASP A 150 48.81 -31.95 -3.17
N ASN A 151 49.70 -32.64 -2.44
CA ASN A 151 51.13 -32.34 -2.33
C ASN A 151 51.96 -33.63 -2.31
N ASN A 152 51.52 -34.71 -2.96
CA ASN A 152 52.05 -36.05 -2.76
C ASN A 152 52.95 -36.60 -3.90
N GLY A 153 53.42 -35.82 -4.80
CA GLY A 153 54.19 -36.26 -5.98
C GLY A 153 55.72 -36.29 -5.77
N ALA A 154 56.42 -37.15 -6.49
CA ALA A 154 57.87 -37.12 -6.55
C ALA A 154 58.38 -35.88 -7.27
N GLY A 155 59.05 -34.97 -6.51
CA GLY A 155 59.51 -33.67 -7.02
C GLY A 155 58.51 -32.53 -6.84
N ILE A 156 57.39 -32.79 -6.18
CA ILE A 156 56.41 -31.77 -5.75
C ILE A 156 56.98 -31.03 -4.53
N THR A 157 56.83 -29.73 -4.51
CA THR A 157 57.31 -28.81 -3.47
C THR A 157 56.24 -27.86 -2.97
N SER A 158 55.06 -27.84 -3.63
CA SER A 158 53.90 -27.06 -3.22
C SER A 158 52.59 -27.74 -3.62
N ALA A 159 51.56 -27.53 -2.81
CA ALA A 159 50.25 -28.08 -3.05
C ALA A 159 49.60 -27.53 -4.34
N ALA A 160 48.69 -28.28 -4.90
CA ALA A 160 47.95 -27.90 -6.10
C ALA A 160 47.04 -26.68 -5.83
N GLU A 161 47.08 -25.76 -6.73
CA GLU A 161 46.13 -24.64 -6.79
C GLU A 161 45.24 -24.81 -8.02
N CYS A 162 43.91 -24.74 -7.79
CA CYS A 162 42.92 -25.10 -8.80
C CYS A 162 41.71 -24.16 -8.75
N THR A 163 41.18 -23.76 -9.91
CA THR A 163 39.82 -23.24 -10.04
C THR A 163 38.91 -24.37 -10.49
N PHE A 164 37.70 -24.39 -9.98
CA PHE A 164 36.72 -25.44 -10.28
C PHE A 164 35.29 -24.94 -10.09
N ASP A 165 34.34 -25.61 -10.73
CA ASP A 165 32.92 -25.41 -10.48
C ASP A 165 32.40 -26.52 -9.55
N LEU A 166 31.52 -26.16 -8.62
CA LEU A 166 30.93 -27.03 -7.63
C LEU A 166 29.41 -26.95 -7.67
N VAL A 167 28.74 -28.11 -7.65
CA VAL A 167 27.27 -28.23 -7.55
C VAL A 167 26.92 -29.26 -6.48
N LEU A 168 26.00 -28.87 -5.58
CA LEU A 168 25.50 -29.73 -4.52
C LEU A 168 24.07 -30.19 -4.91
N THR A 169 23.85 -31.52 -4.94
CA THR A 169 22.59 -32.16 -5.33
C THR A 169 22.22 -33.33 -4.41
N GLY A 170 20.98 -33.81 -4.49
CA GLY A 170 20.55 -35.06 -3.83
C GLY A 170 19.36 -34.91 -2.89
N ALA A 171 18.72 -36.03 -2.59
CA ALA A 171 17.49 -36.06 -1.78
C ALA A 171 17.67 -35.52 -0.36
N GLY A 172 18.90 -35.53 0.18
CA GLY A 172 19.18 -34.99 1.52
C GLY A 172 19.11 -33.48 1.62
N ILE A 173 19.13 -32.78 0.48
CA ILE A 173 19.09 -31.31 0.42
C ILE A 173 17.97 -30.80 -0.46
N ASP A 174 17.24 -31.65 -1.18
CA ASP A 174 16.11 -31.25 -1.99
C ASP A 174 15.04 -30.55 -1.13
N ARG A 175 14.53 -29.46 -1.62
CA ARG A 175 13.45 -28.69 -0.98
C ARG A 175 12.19 -28.76 -1.85
N PRO A 176 11.01 -28.96 -1.26
CA PRO A 176 9.79 -28.83 -2.03
C PRO A 176 9.69 -27.41 -2.61
N ALA A 177 9.02 -27.27 -3.74
CA ALA A 177 8.84 -25.98 -4.38
C ALA A 177 7.99 -25.08 -3.49
N SER A 178 8.57 -23.99 -3.03
CA SER A 178 7.83 -22.97 -2.28
C SER A 178 6.85 -22.25 -3.19
N VAL A 179 5.62 -22.06 -2.71
CA VAL A 179 4.53 -21.40 -3.45
C VAL A 179 3.89 -20.33 -2.61
N ALA A 180 3.65 -19.17 -3.22
CA ALA A 180 2.88 -18.07 -2.64
C ALA A 180 1.55 -17.91 -3.35
N SER A 181 0.51 -17.49 -2.62
CA SER A 181 -0.77 -17.05 -3.15
C SER A 181 -1.31 -15.88 -2.34
N ILE A 182 -2.11 -15.00 -2.96
CA ILE A 182 -2.77 -13.89 -2.30
C ILE A 182 -4.26 -14.15 -2.17
N THR A 183 -4.80 -13.86 -0.99
CA THR A 183 -6.23 -13.75 -0.74
C THR A 183 -6.55 -12.31 -0.40
N ALA A 184 -7.46 -11.68 -1.14
CA ALA A 184 -8.02 -10.37 -0.84
C ALA A 184 -9.31 -10.50 -0.02
N SER A 185 -9.58 -9.55 0.88
CA SER A 185 -10.83 -9.49 1.66
C SER A 185 -12.06 -9.29 0.76
N THR A 186 -11.88 -8.56 -0.33
CA THR A 186 -12.86 -8.36 -1.40
C THR A 186 -12.15 -8.14 -2.73
N LEU A 187 -12.84 -8.47 -3.82
CA LEU A 187 -12.40 -8.12 -5.19
C LEU A 187 -13.16 -6.91 -5.74
N ASN A 188 -14.16 -6.43 -5.00
CA ASN A 188 -14.96 -5.27 -5.34
C ASN A 188 -15.07 -4.39 -4.10
N ALA A 189 -14.45 -3.24 -4.13
CA ALA A 189 -14.40 -2.28 -3.04
C ALA A 189 -15.09 -0.98 -3.41
N CYS A 190 -15.51 -0.24 -2.41
CA CYS A 190 -15.94 1.13 -2.58
C CYS A 190 -14.73 2.07 -2.59
N LEU A 191 -14.85 3.23 -3.20
CA LEU A 191 -13.78 4.23 -3.17
C LEU A 191 -13.38 4.54 -1.71
N ASN A 192 -12.08 4.49 -1.43
CA ASN A 192 -11.47 4.67 -0.10
C ASN A 192 -11.83 3.56 0.92
N GLU A 193 -12.46 2.46 0.51
CA GLU A 193 -12.62 1.30 1.37
C GLU A 193 -11.28 0.58 1.57
N ALA A 194 -11.01 0.17 2.80
CA ALA A 194 -9.80 -0.56 3.12
C ALA A 194 -9.91 -2.03 2.67
N VAL A 195 -9.07 -2.42 1.72
CA VAL A 195 -8.93 -3.81 1.26
C VAL A 195 -7.72 -4.45 1.92
N SER A 196 -7.92 -5.63 2.50
CA SER A 196 -6.86 -6.40 3.14
C SER A 196 -6.41 -7.54 2.24
N PHE A 197 -5.10 -7.81 2.24
CA PHE A 197 -4.45 -8.88 1.49
C PHE A 197 -3.67 -9.77 2.45
N VAL A 198 -3.78 -11.07 2.26
CA VAL A 198 -3.03 -12.09 3.01
C VAL A 198 -2.22 -12.91 2.02
N CYS A 199 -0.92 -13.01 2.26
CA CYS A 199 -0.05 -13.93 1.55
C CYS A 199 -0.11 -15.30 2.22
N ASN A 200 -0.52 -16.32 1.48
CA ASN A 200 -0.52 -17.69 1.93
C ASN A 200 0.69 -18.40 1.31
N LEU A 201 1.51 -19.02 2.14
CA LEU A 201 2.73 -19.72 1.75
C LEU A 201 2.59 -21.22 1.97
N THR A 202 3.16 -21.99 1.07
CA THR A 202 3.29 -23.44 1.17
C THR A 202 4.77 -23.80 0.99
N ASP A 203 5.28 -24.71 1.79
CA ASP A 203 6.68 -25.16 1.78
C ASP A 203 7.68 -23.99 1.92
N CYS A 204 7.38 -23.08 2.84
CA CYS A 204 8.16 -21.88 3.13
C CYS A 204 8.31 -21.75 4.66
N PRO A 205 9.22 -22.50 5.28
CA PRO A 205 9.31 -22.62 6.75
C PRO A 205 9.75 -21.32 7.43
N ASP A 206 10.60 -20.56 6.78
CA ASP A 206 11.13 -19.28 7.25
C ASP A 206 10.91 -18.24 6.17
N THR A 207 10.56 -17.02 6.55
CA THR A 207 10.34 -15.92 5.62
C THR A 207 11.18 -14.71 5.98
N SER A 208 11.59 -13.98 4.95
CA SER A 208 12.08 -12.62 5.09
C SER A 208 10.90 -11.61 5.22
N ASN A 209 11.15 -10.33 5.00
CA ASN A 209 10.08 -9.35 4.88
C ASN A 209 9.24 -9.59 3.63
N PHE A 210 7.95 -9.24 3.71
CA PHE A 210 7.04 -9.23 2.58
C PHE A 210 7.09 -7.87 1.90
N LEU A 211 7.38 -7.86 0.61
CA LEU A 211 7.39 -6.68 -0.24
C LEU A 211 6.06 -6.64 -1.03
N TRP A 212 5.22 -5.66 -0.72
CA TRP A 212 3.91 -5.50 -1.35
C TRP A 212 3.94 -4.43 -2.42
N TYR A 213 3.40 -4.73 -3.58
CA TYR A 213 3.38 -3.83 -4.73
C TYR A 213 1.95 -3.61 -5.19
N VAL A 214 1.65 -2.38 -5.62
CA VAL A 214 0.43 -2.05 -6.37
C VAL A 214 0.85 -1.68 -7.78
N ASN A 215 0.36 -2.42 -8.77
CA ASN A 215 0.73 -2.27 -10.19
C ASN A 215 2.27 -2.29 -10.42
N GLY A 216 2.98 -3.09 -9.66
CA GLY A 216 4.44 -3.21 -9.73
C GLY A 216 5.22 -2.10 -9.03
N VAL A 217 4.56 -1.16 -8.35
CA VAL A 217 5.20 -0.13 -7.51
C VAL A 217 5.17 -0.57 -6.05
N LEU A 218 6.32 -0.51 -5.37
CA LEU A 218 6.42 -0.89 -3.95
C LEU A 218 5.53 0.02 -3.10
N ALA A 219 4.53 -0.57 -2.47
CA ALA A 219 3.56 0.10 -1.60
C ALA A 219 3.90 -0.05 -0.12
N ALA A 220 4.39 -1.23 0.30
CA ALA A 220 4.74 -1.50 1.69
C ALA A 220 5.79 -2.60 1.83
N THR A 221 6.49 -2.60 2.96
CA THR A 221 7.31 -3.72 3.44
C THR A 221 6.81 -4.09 4.83
N THR A 222 6.40 -5.35 5.02
CA THR A 222 5.85 -5.85 6.27
C THR A 222 6.64 -7.06 6.78
N THR A 223 6.64 -7.27 8.09
CA THR A 223 7.17 -8.50 8.70
C THR A 223 6.15 -9.63 8.71
N ASP A 224 4.88 -9.27 8.65
CA ASP A 224 3.77 -10.22 8.61
C ASP A 224 3.25 -10.39 7.18
N ALA A 225 2.67 -11.54 6.90
CA ALA A 225 2.07 -11.88 5.61
C ALA A 225 0.74 -11.13 5.34
N PHE A 226 0.65 -9.87 5.79
CA PHE A 226 -0.56 -9.06 5.76
C PHE A 226 -0.25 -7.64 5.26
N PHE A 227 -1.13 -7.15 4.37
CA PHE A 227 -1.12 -5.78 3.87
C PHE A 227 -2.54 -5.25 3.77
N GLN A 228 -2.74 -3.97 4.06
CA GLN A 228 -4.03 -3.29 3.92
C GLN A 228 -3.83 -1.91 3.34
N THR A 229 -4.72 -1.53 2.41
CA THR A 229 -4.73 -0.20 1.82
C THR A 229 -6.14 0.25 1.47
N SER A 230 -6.39 1.55 1.52
CA SER A 230 -7.63 2.21 1.06
C SER A 230 -7.39 3.10 -0.18
N GLU A 231 -6.20 3.04 -0.77
CA GLU A 231 -5.79 3.92 -1.87
C GLU A 231 -5.94 3.25 -3.25
N LEU A 232 -6.64 2.11 -3.32
CA LEU A 232 -6.84 1.39 -4.57
C LEU A 232 -7.79 2.14 -5.50
N VAL A 233 -7.50 2.02 -6.79
CA VAL A 233 -8.37 2.49 -7.87
C VAL A 233 -8.85 1.31 -8.73
N ASP A 234 -9.88 1.55 -9.53
CA ASP A 234 -10.45 0.50 -10.37
C ASP A 234 -9.42 -0.09 -11.34
N GLY A 235 -9.29 -1.39 -11.32
CA GLY A 235 -8.34 -2.14 -12.14
C GLY A 235 -6.99 -2.42 -11.50
N ASP A 236 -6.75 -2.03 -10.24
CA ASP A 236 -5.49 -2.27 -9.55
C ASP A 236 -5.23 -3.75 -9.31
N ILE A 237 -3.95 -4.10 -9.36
CA ILE A 237 -3.42 -5.44 -9.09
C ILE A 237 -2.40 -5.32 -7.96
N VAL A 238 -2.57 -6.13 -6.92
CA VAL A 238 -1.62 -6.22 -5.80
C VAL A 238 -0.77 -7.47 -5.98
N SER A 239 0.55 -7.33 -5.82
CA SER A 239 1.47 -8.46 -5.77
C SER A 239 2.32 -8.41 -4.52
N VAL A 240 2.82 -9.57 -4.12
CA VAL A 240 3.72 -9.74 -2.99
C VAL A 240 4.91 -10.58 -3.39
N GLU A 241 6.06 -10.23 -2.83
CA GLU A 241 7.31 -10.96 -2.96
C GLU A 241 7.90 -11.20 -1.56
N THR A 242 8.42 -12.39 -1.31
CA THR A 242 9.15 -12.74 -0.09
C THR A 242 10.13 -13.84 -0.39
N ASP A 243 11.19 -13.93 0.42
CA ASP A 243 12.13 -15.05 0.35
C ASP A 243 11.73 -16.11 1.36
N CYS A 244 11.65 -17.34 0.88
CA CYS A 244 11.53 -18.53 1.69
C CYS A 244 12.91 -19.06 2.03
N TYR A 245 13.10 -19.53 3.26
CA TYR A 245 14.35 -19.94 3.85
C TYR A 245 15.32 -18.77 4.13
N THR A 246 15.79 -18.70 5.36
CA THR A 246 16.79 -17.71 5.79
C THR A 246 18.18 -18.07 5.25
N VAL A 247 18.39 -19.34 5.05
CA VAL A 247 19.60 -19.91 4.46
C VAL A 247 19.29 -20.39 3.06
N CYS A 248 20.04 -19.92 2.07
CA CYS A 248 19.76 -20.18 0.67
C CYS A 248 18.34 -19.73 0.28
N PRO A 249 18.07 -18.44 0.29
CA PRO A 249 16.74 -17.91 0.06
C PRO A 249 16.21 -18.25 -1.34
N VAL A 250 14.93 -18.56 -1.40
CA VAL A 250 14.16 -18.74 -2.64
C VAL A 250 13.06 -17.72 -2.68
N THR A 251 13.16 -16.78 -3.59
CA THR A 251 12.14 -15.76 -3.77
C THR A 251 10.87 -16.33 -4.37
N VAL A 252 9.74 -16.11 -3.71
CA VAL A 252 8.41 -16.47 -4.20
C VAL A 252 7.57 -15.21 -4.40
N GLN A 253 6.72 -15.26 -5.40
CA GLN A 253 5.83 -14.16 -5.75
C GLN A 253 4.40 -14.64 -5.90
N ALA A 254 3.45 -13.78 -5.54
CA ALA A 254 2.05 -13.98 -5.83
C ALA A 254 1.40 -12.67 -6.30
N THR A 255 0.35 -12.82 -7.09
CA THR A 255 -0.40 -11.68 -7.63
C THR A 255 -1.87 -11.88 -7.35
N SER A 256 -2.57 -10.83 -6.91
CA SER A 256 -4.02 -10.85 -6.71
C SER A 256 -4.76 -10.91 -8.05
N GLN A 257 -6.04 -11.17 -7.98
CA GLN A 257 -6.95 -10.81 -9.07
C GLN A 257 -7.06 -9.27 -9.17
N VAL A 258 -7.58 -8.79 -10.30
CA VAL A 258 -7.89 -7.37 -10.49
C VAL A 258 -8.92 -6.92 -9.45
N ILE A 259 -8.65 -5.83 -8.78
CA ILE A 259 -9.57 -5.23 -7.81
C ILE A 259 -10.45 -4.21 -8.55
N GLY A 260 -11.77 -4.39 -8.47
CA GLY A 260 -12.74 -3.41 -8.93
C GLY A 260 -13.00 -2.37 -7.83
N VAL A 261 -12.89 -1.09 -8.16
CA VAL A 261 -13.21 0.00 -7.21
C VAL A 261 -14.35 0.83 -7.78
N TYR A 262 -15.47 0.83 -7.07
CA TYR A 262 -16.66 1.57 -7.47
C TYR A 262 -16.64 2.99 -6.94
N THR A 263 -16.85 3.94 -7.87
CA THR A 263 -17.08 5.35 -7.55
C THR A 263 -18.54 5.67 -7.80
N ILE A 264 -19.26 6.09 -6.77
CA ILE A 264 -20.65 6.49 -6.87
C ILE A 264 -20.72 8.00 -6.68
N ALA A 265 -21.42 8.70 -7.58
CA ALA A 265 -21.72 10.10 -7.41
C ALA A 265 -22.99 10.27 -6.57
N VAL A 266 -22.92 11.12 -5.53
CA VAL A 266 -24.05 11.52 -4.70
C VAL A 266 -23.97 13.03 -4.45
N ASP A 267 -25.07 13.75 -4.68
CA ASP A 267 -25.17 15.17 -4.40
C ASP A 267 -26.62 15.47 -4.00
N ALA A 268 -26.82 15.90 -2.78
CA ALA A 268 -28.13 16.28 -2.22
C ALA A 268 -28.56 17.71 -2.60
N GLY A 269 -27.68 18.44 -3.29
CA GLY A 269 -27.85 19.86 -3.59
C GLY A 269 -27.40 20.77 -2.44
N SER A 270 -27.48 22.07 -2.69
CA SER A 270 -27.05 23.07 -1.71
C SER A 270 -28.10 23.31 -0.63
N ASP A 271 -27.64 23.66 0.58
CA ASP A 271 -28.47 24.11 1.67
C ASP A 271 -29.37 25.27 1.26
N VAL A 272 -30.59 25.31 1.81
CA VAL A 272 -31.58 26.31 1.49
C VAL A 272 -32.04 27.02 2.76
N THR A 273 -32.49 28.26 2.62
CA THR A 273 -33.08 29.01 3.71
C THR A 273 -34.54 29.36 3.34
N VAL A 274 -35.48 28.87 4.15
CA VAL A 274 -36.95 29.01 3.87
C VAL A 274 -37.71 29.46 5.08
N ALA A 275 -38.92 30.02 4.87
CA ALA A 275 -39.85 30.29 5.95
C ALA A 275 -40.52 28.98 6.41
N PRO A 276 -40.87 28.83 7.72
CA PRO A 276 -41.57 27.67 8.23
C PRO A 276 -42.84 27.35 7.44
N GLY A 277 -43.02 26.09 7.04
CA GLY A 277 -44.19 25.67 6.25
C GLY A 277 -44.14 25.98 4.76
N THR A 278 -42.99 26.49 4.25
CA THR A 278 -42.79 26.70 2.81
C THR A 278 -42.46 25.38 2.12
N THR A 279 -43.21 25.07 1.05
CA THR A 279 -42.96 23.90 0.24
C THR A 279 -41.92 24.21 -0.84
N PHE A 280 -40.88 23.35 -0.94
CA PHE A 280 -39.89 23.40 -2.02
C PHE A 280 -39.51 21.98 -2.47
N PHE A 281 -38.73 21.86 -3.54
CA PHE A 281 -38.24 20.58 -4.05
C PHE A 281 -36.76 20.41 -3.66
N LEU A 282 -36.43 19.24 -3.15
CA LEU A 282 -35.03 18.78 -3.06
C LEU A 282 -34.49 18.51 -4.47
N ASN A 283 -33.19 18.53 -4.67
CA ASN A 283 -32.59 18.37 -5.99
C ASN A 283 -31.39 17.42 -5.93
N GLY A 284 -31.66 16.13 -5.72
CA GLY A 284 -30.65 15.11 -5.70
C GLY A 284 -30.14 14.75 -7.08
N THR A 285 -28.84 14.51 -7.18
CA THR A 285 -28.22 13.96 -8.39
C THR A 285 -27.37 12.75 -8.07
N THR A 286 -27.47 11.71 -8.90
CA THR A 286 -26.68 10.49 -8.76
C THR A 286 -26.65 9.72 -10.07
N THR A 287 -25.65 8.83 -10.22
CA THR A 287 -25.59 7.82 -11.28
C THR A 287 -26.04 6.44 -10.77
N ALA A 288 -26.18 6.27 -9.44
CA ALA A 288 -26.56 4.99 -8.84
C ALA A 288 -28.00 4.61 -9.17
N PRO A 289 -28.28 3.32 -9.42
CA PRO A 289 -29.63 2.84 -9.77
C PRO A 289 -30.60 2.80 -8.57
N VAL A 290 -30.09 2.76 -7.34
CA VAL A 290 -30.89 2.74 -6.11
C VAL A 290 -30.56 3.95 -5.28
N PHE A 291 -31.59 4.70 -4.90
CA PHE A 291 -31.44 5.88 -4.05
C PHE A 291 -32.72 6.18 -3.28
N TYR A 292 -32.58 6.90 -2.16
CA TYR A 292 -33.71 7.37 -1.38
C TYR A 292 -33.34 8.56 -0.52
N TRP A 293 -34.37 9.37 -0.23
CA TRP A 293 -34.31 10.49 0.70
C TRP A 293 -34.78 10.09 2.10
N GLY A 294 -34.15 10.65 3.11
CA GLY A 294 -34.51 10.56 4.51
C GLY A 294 -34.58 11.93 5.21
N PRO A 295 -35.33 12.03 6.30
CA PRO A 295 -36.29 11.08 6.87
C PRO A 295 -37.49 10.86 5.97
N THR A 296 -37.88 9.59 5.74
CA THR A 296 -38.92 9.24 4.76
C THR A 296 -40.32 9.82 5.05
N ASN A 297 -40.59 10.15 6.31
CA ASN A 297 -41.85 10.78 6.73
C ASN A 297 -41.90 12.31 6.49
N LEU A 298 -40.78 12.92 6.12
CA LEU A 298 -40.67 14.37 5.88
C LEU A 298 -40.55 14.71 4.39
N VAL A 299 -40.50 13.71 3.51
CA VAL A 299 -40.45 13.88 2.06
C VAL A 299 -41.67 13.27 1.41
N SER A 300 -42.12 13.86 0.30
CA SER A 300 -43.37 13.43 -0.40
C SER A 300 -43.24 12.00 -0.97
N ILE A 301 -42.14 11.72 -1.66
CA ILE A 301 -41.81 10.42 -2.26
C ILE A 301 -40.32 10.21 -2.11
N PRO A 302 -39.86 9.25 -1.26
CA PRO A 302 -38.43 9.15 -0.93
C PRO A 302 -37.52 8.71 -2.07
N ASN A 303 -38.04 7.97 -3.04
CA ASN A 303 -37.28 7.33 -4.12
C ASN A 303 -37.39 8.05 -5.49
N ILE A 304 -37.56 9.37 -5.46
CA ILE A 304 -37.40 10.22 -6.64
C ILE A 304 -36.34 11.28 -6.39
N LEU A 305 -35.68 11.77 -7.45
CA LEU A 305 -34.58 12.73 -7.32
C LEU A 305 -35.00 14.07 -6.72
N ASN A 306 -36.24 14.50 -7.00
CA ASN A 306 -36.76 15.82 -6.65
C ASN A 306 -38.05 15.75 -5.83
N PRO A 307 -38.07 15.16 -4.61
CA PRO A 307 -39.28 15.16 -3.77
C PRO A 307 -39.59 16.54 -3.25
N SER A 308 -40.88 16.82 -3.02
CA SER A 308 -41.27 18.03 -2.31
C SER A 308 -41.21 17.83 -0.79
N VAL A 309 -40.81 18.87 -0.07
CA VAL A 309 -40.72 18.95 1.38
C VAL A 309 -41.36 20.24 1.89
N THR A 310 -41.88 20.21 3.13
CA THR A 310 -42.53 21.38 3.76
C THR A 310 -42.08 21.46 5.23
N PRO A 311 -40.82 21.82 5.50
CA PRO A 311 -40.32 21.88 6.85
C PRO A 311 -40.92 23.02 7.66
N THR A 312 -41.22 22.79 8.93
CA THR A 312 -41.69 23.78 9.90
C THR A 312 -40.61 24.18 10.91
N GLU A 313 -39.52 23.47 10.93
CA GLU A 313 -38.33 23.71 11.75
C GLU A 313 -37.08 23.38 10.94
N GLU A 314 -35.90 23.79 11.41
CA GLU A 314 -34.63 23.46 10.76
C GLU A 314 -34.53 21.95 10.59
N THR A 315 -34.35 21.51 9.34
CA THR A 315 -34.42 20.08 8.99
C THR A 315 -33.32 19.75 8.02
N THR A 316 -32.52 18.74 8.36
CA THR A 316 -31.52 18.15 7.46
C THR A 316 -32.11 16.90 6.80
N TYR A 317 -32.06 16.87 5.48
CA TYR A 317 -32.45 15.73 4.66
C TYR A 317 -31.20 14.99 4.21
N SER A 318 -31.24 13.66 4.23
CA SER A 318 -30.19 12.80 3.70
C SER A 318 -30.58 12.26 2.33
N PHE A 319 -29.64 12.25 1.40
CA PHE A 319 -29.78 11.60 0.10
C PHE A 319 -28.81 10.41 0.07
N THR A 320 -29.34 9.20 0.18
CA THR A 320 -28.56 7.95 0.22
C THR A 320 -28.67 7.24 -1.10
N VAL A 321 -27.55 6.77 -1.60
CA VAL A 321 -27.43 6.06 -2.87
C VAL A 321 -26.75 4.70 -2.64
N GLU A 322 -27.12 3.68 -3.42
CA GLU A 322 -26.56 2.34 -3.32
C GLU A 322 -26.29 1.77 -4.71
N GLU A 323 -25.08 1.26 -4.92
CA GLU A 323 -24.67 0.54 -6.12
C GLU A 323 -23.58 -0.47 -5.78
N ASN A 324 -23.71 -1.73 -6.27
CA ASN A 324 -22.73 -2.81 -6.09
C ASN A 324 -22.28 -3.05 -4.63
N GLY A 325 -23.18 -2.80 -3.66
CA GLY A 325 -22.88 -2.92 -2.23
C GLY A 325 -22.25 -1.68 -1.61
N CYS A 326 -21.91 -0.66 -2.40
CA CYS A 326 -21.44 0.62 -1.89
C CYS A 326 -22.62 1.52 -1.53
N ILE A 327 -22.53 2.17 -0.37
CA ILE A 327 -23.55 3.10 0.13
C ILE A 327 -22.88 4.42 0.43
N LEU A 328 -23.37 5.50 -0.18
CA LEU A 328 -22.94 6.86 0.11
C LEU A 328 -24.16 7.71 0.48
N THR A 329 -23.93 8.71 1.32
CA THR A 329 -24.97 9.65 1.76
C THR A 329 -24.43 11.06 1.73
N ASP A 330 -25.21 11.96 1.15
CA ASP A 330 -24.99 13.39 1.20
C ASP A 330 -26.20 14.07 1.86
N TYR A 331 -26.02 15.31 2.29
CA TYR A 331 -27.01 16.01 3.12
C TYR A 331 -27.30 17.39 2.57
N VAL A 332 -28.56 17.82 2.73
CA VAL A 332 -29.00 19.20 2.48
C VAL A 332 -29.81 19.67 3.66
N THR A 333 -29.51 20.87 4.16
CA THR A 333 -30.19 21.44 5.31
C THR A 333 -31.12 22.60 4.88
N ALA A 334 -32.37 22.52 5.31
CA ALA A 334 -33.33 23.61 5.24
C ALA A 334 -33.25 24.44 6.52
N PHE A 335 -32.56 25.55 6.47
CA PHE A 335 -32.48 26.51 7.55
C PHE A 335 -33.76 27.32 7.63
N MET A 336 -34.25 27.58 8.86
CA MET A 336 -35.42 28.38 9.05
C MET A 336 -35.05 29.85 9.20
N ILE A 337 -35.77 30.72 8.51
CA ILE A 337 -35.73 32.12 8.82
C ILE A 337 -36.52 32.37 10.11
N SER A 338 -35.80 32.66 11.17
CA SER A 338 -36.38 32.88 12.50
C SER A 338 -37.00 34.25 12.69
N SER A 339 -36.67 35.24 11.87
CA SER A 339 -37.25 36.60 11.92
C SER A 339 -36.86 37.41 10.68
N ILE A 340 -37.77 38.31 10.29
CA ILE A 340 -37.43 39.38 9.35
C ILE A 340 -36.53 40.37 10.07
N GLU A 341 -35.38 40.66 9.48
CA GLU A 341 -34.43 41.63 10.01
C GLU A 341 -34.68 42.98 9.33
N ILE A 342 -35.21 43.94 10.10
CA ILE A 342 -35.59 45.26 9.60
C ILE A 342 -34.60 46.30 10.13
N PRO A 343 -33.62 46.76 9.31
CA PRO A 343 -32.71 47.82 9.73
C PRO A 343 -33.45 49.11 10.00
N ASN A 344 -33.06 49.78 11.07
CA ASN A 344 -33.63 51.05 11.44
C ASN A 344 -32.91 52.27 10.85
N THR A 345 -31.86 52.03 10.04
CA THR A 345 -31.03 53.09 9.43
C THR A 345 -30.43 52.63 8.12
N PHE A 346 -30.33 53.51 7.13
CA PHE A 346 -29.55 53.34 5.92
C PHE A 346 -29.06 54.69 5.40
N SER A 347 -28.06 54.70 4.47
CA SER A 347 -27.37 55.91 4.04
C SER A 347 -27.26 56.01 2.51
N PRO A 348 -28.23 56.56 1.81
CA PRO A 348 -28.22 56.66 0.35
C PRO A 348 -27.29 57.81 -0.11
N ASN A 349 -25.96 57.60 0.00
CA ASN A 349 -24.92 58.56 -0.35
C ASN A 349 -24.21 58.22 -1.68
N GLY A 350 -24.56 57.09 -2.30
CA GLY A 350 -24.03 56.65 -3.59
C GLY A 350 -22.67 55.95 -3.54
N ASP A 351 -22.27 55.47 -2.36
CA ASP A 351 -21.03 54.72 -2.17
C ASP A 351 -21.18 53.20 -2.38
N ASN A 352 -22.36 52.74 -2.75
CA ASN A 352 -22.79 51.33 -2.89
C ASN A 352 -22.86 50.55 -1.57
N ILE A 353 -22.79 51.23 -0.41
CA ILE A 353 -22.94 50.61 0.91
C ILE A 353 -24.20 51.17 1.59
N ASN A 354 -25.19 50.30 1.81
CA ASN A 354 -26.44 50.68 2.44
C ASN A 354 -27.19 51.85 1.74
N ASP A 355 -27.04 52.02 0.44
CA ASP A 355 -27.73 53.03 -0.36
C ASP A 355 -29.24 52.79 -0.49
N THR A 356 -29.68 51.59 -0.15
CA THR A 356 -31.10 51.22 -0.15
C THR A 356 -31.48 50.53 1.16
N TRP A 357 -32.74 50.63 1.54
CA TRP A 357 -33.24 49.98 2.74
C TRP A 357 -33.42 48.48 2.48
N VAL A 358 -32.52 47.64 3.00
CA VAL A 358 -32.50 46.18 2.83
C VAL A 358 -33.22 45.55 4.00
N ILE A 359 -34.39 44.95 3.77
CA ILE A 359 -35.11 44.14 4.77
C ILE A 359 -34.77 42.67 4.48
N LYS A 360 -33.92 42.06 5.33
CA LYS A 360 -33.53 40.66 5.13
C LYS A 360 -34.71 39.74 5.45
N GLY A 361 -34.93 38.75 4.60
CA GLY A 361 -35.98 37.77 4.75
C GLY A 361 -37.35 38.18 4.28
N ILE A 362 -37.57 39.41 3.79
CA ILE A 362 -38.86 39.86 3.28
C ILE A 362 -39.23 39.19 1.94
N GLU A 363 -38.24 38.74 1.19
CA GLU A 363 -38.41 38.07 -0.11
C GLU A 363 -39.21 36.78 0.02
N LEU A 364 -39.23 36.18 1.22
CA LEU A 364 -39.97 34.93 1.51
C LEU A 364 -41.46 35.16 1.70
N TYR A 365 -41.87 36.43 1.76
CA TYR A 365 -43.28 36.86 1.83
C TYR A 365 -43.64 37.56 0.51
N PRO A 366 -43.91 36.82 -0.56
CA PRO A 366 -44.06 37.40 -1.92
C PRO A 366 -45.25 38.36 -2.03
N ASN A 367 -46.18 38.25 -1.13
CA ASN A 367 -47.38 39.13 -1.08
C ASN A 367 -47.23 40.32 -0.12
N ASN A 368 -46.04 40.54 0.44
CA ASN A 368 -45.79 41.61 1.39
C ASN A 368 -46.17 42.99 0.83
N LEU A 369 -46.58 43.87 1.71
CA LEU A 369 -46.87 45.27 1.41
C LEU A 369 -46.04 46.16 2.35
N VAL A 370 -45.07 46.89 1.81
CA VAL A 370 -44.22 47.84 2.54
C VAL A 370 -44.69 49.24 2.28
N SER A 371 -44.96 50.01 3.35
CA SER A 371 -45.35 51.40 3.30
C SER A 371 -44.46 52.25 4.20
N ILE A 372 -44.04 53.45 3.73
CA ILE A 372 -43.20 54.36 4.48
C ILE A 372 -43.92 55.75 4.57
N PHE A 373 -43.89 56.33 5.75
CA PHE A 373 -44.61 57.56 6.09
C PHE A 373 -43.65 58.56 6.70
N THR A 374 -43.95 59.86 6.46
CA THR A 374 -43.36 60.99 7.21
C THR A 374 -43.83 60.93 8.65
N ARG A 375 -43.23 61.76 9.55
CA ARG A 375 -43.71 62.00 10.93
C ARG A 375 -45.16 62.57 11.03
N TRP A 376 -45.64 63.09 9.94
CA TRP A 376 -46.98 63.66 9.87
C TRP A 376 -48.03 62.68 9.34
N GLY A 377 -47.61 61.40 9.11
CA GLY A 377 -48.50 60.36 8.58
C GLY A 377 -48.72 60.44 7.06
N GLN A 378 -47.99 61.26 6.34
CA GLN A 378 -48.04 61.28 4.88
C GLN A 378 -47.29 60.10 4.32
N LYS A 379 -47.92 59.25 3.51
CA LYS A 379 -47.30 58.15 2.83
C LYS A 379 -46.41 58.65 1.68
N ILE A 380 -45.11 58.29 1.71
CA ILE A 380 -44.10 58.71 0.73
C ILE A 380 -43.60 57.62 -0.15
N TYR A 381 -43.75 56.37 0.29
CA TYR A 381 -43.39 55.20 -0.47
C TYR A 381 -44.34 54.05 -0.15
N GLN A 382 -44.74 53.29 -1.16
CA GLN A 382 -45.48 52.06 -0.99
C GLN A 382 -45.17 51.10 -2.14
N THR A 383 -44.90 49.83 -1.82
CA THR A 383 -44.78 48.77 -2.82
C THR A 383 -45.29 47.44 -2.27
N SER A 384 -45.87 46.63 -3.15
CA SER A 384 -46.13 45.22 -2.90
C SER A 384 -44.97 44.41 -3.40
N SER A 385 -44.73 43.24 -2.78
CA SER A 385 -43.63 42.34 -3.13
C SER A 385 -42.30 43.07 -3.10
N TYR A 386 -41.98 43.65 -1.95
CA TYR A 386 -40.70 44.33 -1.71
C TYR A 386 -39.55 43.33 -1.93
N SER A 387 -38.63 43.66 -2.83
CA SER A 387 -37.57 42.81 -3.32
C SER A 387 -36.35 43.66 -3.69
N SER A 388 -35.27 43.03 -4.12
CA SER A 388 -34.00 43.69 -4.44
C SER A 388 -34.13 44.83 -5.47
N ASP A 389 -35.07 44.73 -6.38
CA ASP A 389 -35.37 45.71 -7.44
C ASP A 389 -36.31 46.81 -7.00
N LYS A 390 -36.97 46.63 -5.84
CA LYS A 390 -37.96 47.59 -5.29
C LYS A 390 -37.53 48.15 -3.95
N ARG A 391 -36.25 48.08 -3.61
CA ARG A 391 -35.75 48.66 -2.36
C ARG A 391 -35.87 50.17 -2.36
N TRP A 392 -36.38 50.72 -1.23
CA TRP A 392 -36.45 52.14 -1.07
C TRP A 392 -35.05 52.75 -0.91
N ASN A 393 -34.78 53.81 -1.69
CA ASN A 393 -33.49 54.52 -1.73
C ASN A 393 -33.55 55.91 -1.03
N GLY A 394 -34.54 56.17 -0.18
CA GLY A 394 -34.68 57.42 0.54
C GLY A 394 -35.35 58.55 -0.25
N THR A 395 -35.83 58.29 -1.49
CA THR A 395 -36.51 59.32 -2.28
C THR A 395 -38.03 59.32 -2.05
N SER A 396 -38.66 60.48 -2.18
CA SER A 396 -40.13 60.59 -2.22
C SER A 396 -40.63 60.33 -3.65
N ASN A 397 -41.96 60.32 -3.81
CA ASN A 397 -42.61 60.25 -5.14
C ASN A 397 -42.20 61.40 -6.07
N SER A 398 -41.65 62.52 -5.54
CA SER A 398 -41.08 63.61 -6.30
C SER A 398 -39.61 63.47 -6.69
N GLY A 399 -38.97 62.42 -6.26
CA GLY A 399 -37.60 62.13 -6.60
C GLY A 399 -36.53 62.73 -5.67
N ASP A 400 -36.89 63.52 -4.70
CA ASP A 400 -35.96 64.18 -3.76
C ASP A 400 -35.50 63.19 -2.68
N THR A 401 -34.19 63.04 -2.50
CA THR A 401 -33.59 62.27 -1.36
C THR A 401 -33.74 63.12 -0.10
N MET A 402 -34.40 62.61 0.93
CA MET A 402 -34.67 63.29 2.19
C MET A 402 -33.93 62.62 3.35
N GLU A 403 -33.16 63.41 4.09
CA GLU A 403 -32.58 62.99 5.37
C GLU A 403 -33.61 63.15 6.48
N GLY A 404 -33.67 62.20 7.43
CA GLY A 404 -34.59 62.26 8.55
C GLY A 404 -35.15 60.98 9.04
N VAL A 405 -36.11 61.04 9.96
CA VAL A 405 -36.77 59.89 10.55
C VAL A 405 -38.14 59.67 9.92
N TYR A 406 -38.37 58.46 9.50
CA TYR A 406 -39.59 57.97 8.86
C TYR A 406 -40.19 56.85 9.69
N TYR A 407 -41.45 56.52 9.38
CA TYR A 407 -42.18 55.42 9.98
C TYR A 407 -42.52 54.41 8.90
N TYR A 408 -42.25 53.07 9.18
CA TYR A 408 -42.64 52.02 8.26
C TYR A 408 -43.78 51.18 8.82
N VAL A 409 -44.55 50.61 7.92
CA VAL A 409 -45.56 49.59 8.15
C VAL A 409 -45.36 48.54 7.12
N ILE A 410 -45.15 47.30 7.57
CA ILE A 410 -44.98 46.14 6.74
C ILE A 410 -46.07 45.14 7.08
N ASP A 411 -46.89 44.81 6.11
CA ASP A 411 -47.83 43.72 6.15
C ASP A 411 -47.25 42.57 5.32
N LEU A 412 -47.08 41.41 5.93
CA LEU A 412 -46.50 40.28 5.26
C LEU A 412 -47.47 39.55 4.34
N ASN A 413 -48.78 39.78 4.55
CA ASN A 413 -49.88 39.11 3.82
C ASN A 413 -49.69 37.58 3.73
N ASP A 414 -49.21 37.01 4.81
CA ASP A 414 -48.96 35.56 4.95
C ASP A 414 -50.14 34.80 5.58
N GLY A 415 -51.26 35.48 5.78
CA GLY A 415 -52.45 34.97 6.45
C GLY A 415 -52.43 35.18 7.97
N SER A 416 -51.37 35.77 8.52
CA SER A 416 -51.31 36.25 9.90
C SER A 416 -51.78 37.68 9.96
N ASP A 417 -52.38 38.09 11.09
CA ASP A 417 -52.76 39.49 11.35
C ASP A 417 -51.55 40.32 11.88
N VAL A 418 -50.33 39.85 11.67
CA VAL A 418 -49.12 40.50 12.19
C VAL A 418 -48.65 41.58 11.26
N ILE A 419 -48.70 42.84 11.74
CA ILE A 419 -48.17 44.01 11.06
C ILE A 419 -46.90 44.48 11.79
N LEU A 420 -45.77 44.49 11.07
CA LEU A 420 -44.50 44.99 11.57
C LEU A 420 -44.46 46.52 11.35
N LYS A 421 -44.08 47.26 12.40
CA LYS A 421 -44.00 48.73 12.34
C LYS A 421 -42.84 49.23 13.18
N GLY A 422 -42.29 50.37 12.76
CA GLY A 422 -41.13 50.95 13.47
C GLY A 422 -40.69 52.26 12.83
N THR A 423 -39.53 52.73 13.26
CA THR A 423 -38.88 53.93 12.73
C THR A 423 -37.71 53.56 11.83
N LEU A 424 -37.49 54.39 10.81
CA LEU A 424 -36.40 54.26 9.86
C LEU A 424 -35.70 55.61 9.70
N THR A 425 -34.41 55.66 9.93
CA THR A 425 -33.59 56.86 9.79
C THR A 425 -32.81 56.80 8.46
N VAL A 426 -32.98 57.87 7.67
CA VAL A 426 -32.18 58.12 6.48
C VAL A 426 -31.03 59.03 6.83
N LEU A 427 -29.81 58.63 6.64
CA LEU A 427 -28.57 59.39 6.86
C LEU A 427 -27.91 59.72 5.52
N ARG A 428 -27.12 60.81 5.46
CA ARG A 428 -26.26 61.14 4.33
C ARG A 428 -24.80 61.15 4.73
#